data_c430b8ce5aee4eb772a293b2f3ee06a3
#
_entry.id   c430b8ce5aee4eb772a293b2f3ee06a3
#
_cell.length_a   1.000
_cell.length_b   1.000
_cell.length_c   1.000
_cell.angle_alpha   90.00
_cell.angle_beta   90.00
_cell.angle_gamma   90.00
#
_symmetry.space_group_name_H-M   'P 1'
#
loop_
_entity.id
_entity.type
_entity.pdbx_description
1 polymer ?
#
loop_
_entity_poly.entity_id
_entity_poly.type
_entity_poly.pdbx_seq_one_letter_code
_entity_poly.pdbx_strand_id
1 'polypeptide(L)'
;MTARPVVHIFSDIRFPSPRANGIQVVKTAHALAARGREVRLFVRHSDPRPTDEILGEFGVEGTEHLHVDRLIVGHAPNSSFIPRLRYLSQSLLMGRRAARRGSPVLTRDLQLADLLLRIGCDRLTYEAHAVEAVMYDERHQLYGHGGVPGKAKRRRIEGRERRVWTRARGFIATTQGILTTFERLFGARPRTAVVPNGCDTPRGREFTPPSEDRRIVYAGQLYPWKGVDVLVQAFARLQGGELVIAGGLEGESDFDRIQELSSRLKLGGRIRFLGSLPQRDVARELAKATVVAAPFLKSAMTSEHTSPIKAFEAMAAGRPLLISDTDASREIVEDGRTGLVVPPGNVEAWAAALERILSDRALQLALARAAFEKATQYSWARRAERIEEFLGAVA
;
A
#
# COMPACT_ATOMS: atom_id res chain seq x y z
N MET A 1 -24.74 -3.81 27.45
CA MET A 1 -24.00 -3.20 26.34
C MET A 1 -24.44 -3.88 25.05
N THR A 2 -25.07 -3.15 24.14
CA THR A 2 -25.47 -3.72 22.84
C THR A 2 -24.22 -4.11 22.06
N ALA A 3 -24.16 -5.35 21.57
CA ALA A 3 -23.04 -5.82 20.76
C ALA A 3 -22.82 -4.90 19.55
N ARG A 4 -21.58 -4.45 19.35
CA ARG A 4 -21.24 -3.59 18.21
C ARG A 4 -21.47 -4.37 16.91
N PRO A 5 -22.06 -3.77 15.87
CA PRO A 5 -22.37 -4.47 14.62
C PRO A 5 -21.09 -4.97 13.92
N VAL A 6 -21.19 -6.12 13.25
CA VAL A 6 -20.11 -6.75 12.48
C VAL A 6 -19.65 -5.82 11.34
N VAL A 7 -18.36 -5.62 11.17
CA VAL A 7 -17.79 -4.88 10.04
C VAL A 7 -17.56 -5.81 8.86
N HIS A 8 -18.16 -5.51 7.73
CA HIS A 8 -18.01 -6.29 6.50
C HIS A 8 -17.02 -5.58 5.57
N ILE A 9 -15.87 -6.22 5.31
CA ILE A 9 -14.82 -5.70 4.42
C ILE A 9 -14.82 -6.51 3.13
N PHE A 10 -14.98 -5.82 1.98
CA PHE A 10 -14.94 -6.48 0.67
C PHE A 10 -13.69 -6.03 -0.09
N SER A 11 -12.93 -6.99 -0.61
CA SER A 11 -11.74 -6.71 -1.39
C SER A 11 -11.56 -7.71 -2.54
N ASP A 12 -11.45 -7.19 -3.78
CA ASP A 12 -11.21 -7.99 -4.98
C ASP A 12 -9.72 -8.42 -5.09
N ILE A 13 -9.19 -8.95 -4.00
CA ILE A 13 -7.85 -9.56 -3.99
C ILE A 13 -7.95 -11.08 -4.19
N ARG A 14 -6.97 -11.64 -4.86
CA ARG A 14 -6.72 -13.10 -4.82
C ARG A 14 -6.01 -13.38 -3.51
N PHE A 15 -6.62 -14.20 -2.67
CA PHE A 15 -6.07 -14.50 -1.35
C PHE A 15 -5.36 -15.86 -1.37
N PRO A 16 -4.02 -15.90 -1.08
CA PRO A 16 -3.16 -14.78 -0.69
C PRO A 16 -2.77 -13.84 -1.85
N SER A 17 -2.37 -12.63 -1.50
CA SER A 17 -1.78 -11.68 -2.44
C SER A 17 -0.58 -10.98 -1.79
N PRO A 18 0.64 -11.16 -2.31
CA PRO A 18 1.83 -10.51 -1.76
C PRO A 18 1.92 -9.02 -2.13
N ARG A 19 0.96 -8.52 -2.90
CA ARG A 19 0.92 -7.12 -3.32
C ARG A 19 0.45 -6.22 -2.17
N ALA A 20 0.83 -4.94 -2.22
CA ALA A 20 0.50 -3.96 -1.19
C ALA A 20 -1.00 -3.87 -0.84
N ASN A 21 -1.90 -4.08 -1.84
CA ASN A 21 -3.34 -4.11 -1.60
C ASN A 21 -3.78 -5.30 -0.73
N GLY A 22 -3.17 -6.47 -0.90
CA GLY A 22 -3.43 -7.65 -0.06
C GLY A 22 -2.96 -7.42 1.37
N ILE A 23 -1.73 -6.94 1.53
CA ILE A 23 -1.15 -6.61 2.83
C ILE A 23 -2.04 -5.62 3.58
N GLN A 24 -2.40 -4.52 2.93
CA GLN A 24 -3.22 -3.47 3.54
C GLN A 24 -4.58 -3.97 4.03
N VAL A 25 -5.28 -4.73 3.21
CA VAL A 25 -6.62 -5.22 3.56
C VAL A 25 -6.57 -6.23 4.71
N VAL A 26 -5.66 -7.21 4.64
CA VAL A 26 -5.52 -8.24 5.67
C VAL A 26 -5.09 -7.61 7.00
N LYS A 27 -4.06 -6.76 6.99
CA LYS A 27 -3.58 -6.07 8.19
C LYS A 27 -4.63 -5.14 8.79
N THR A 28 -5.43 -4.44 7.96
CA THR A 28 -6.52 -3.59 8.46
C THR A 28 -7.63 -4.43 9.10
N ALA A 29 -8.06 -5.51 8.45
CA ALA A 29 -9.09 -6.40 8.97
C ALA A 29 -8.65 -7.05 10.30
N HIS A 30 -7.41 -7.56 10.34
CA HIS A 30 -6.82 -8.14 11.54
C HIS A 30 -6.72 -7.11 12.68
N ALA A 31 -6.23 -5.90 12.39
CA ALA A 31 -6.09 -4.87 13.42
C ALA A 31 -7.43 -4.40 14.00
N LEU A 32 -8.50 -4.36 13.20
CA LEU A 32 -9.86 -4.13 13.70
C LEU A 32 -10.34 -5.28 14.59
N ALA A 33 -10.10 -6.53 14.17
CA ALA A 33 -10.46 -7.71 14.94
C ALA A 33 -9.69 -7.80 16.27
N ALA A 34 -8.40 -7.48 16.27
CA ALA A 34 -7.57 -7.42 17.49
C ALA A 34 -8.03 -6.36 18.51
N ARG A 35 -8.91 -5.43 18.12
CA ARG A 35 -9.59 -4.47 19.00
C ARG A 35 -10.95 -4.98 19.50
N GLY A 36 -11.26 -6.26 19.30
CA GLY A 36 -12.53 -6.87 19.70
C GLY A 36 -13.71 -6.53 18.77
N ARG A 37 -13.45 -6.11 17.53
CA ARG A 37 -14.49 -5.91 16.51
C ARG A 37 -14.73 -7.21 15.76
N GLU A 38 -15.98 -7.64 15.66
CA GLU A 38 -16.34 -8.70 14.74
C GLU A 38 -16.13 -8.22 13.30
N VAL A 39 -15.22 -8.86 12.55
CA VAL A 39 -14.85 -8.51 11.18
C VAL A 39 -15.07 -9.70 10.26
N ARG A 40 -15.79 -9.47 9.15
CA ARG A 40 -15.88 -10.44 8.06
C ARG A 40 -15.18 -9.87 6.83
N LEU A 41 -14.08 -10.50 6.43
CA LEU A 41 -13.28 -10.14 5.26
C LEU A 41 -13.64 -11.04 4.08
N PHE A 42 -14.23 -10.47 3.02
CA PHE A 42 -14.60 -11.17 1.80
C PHE A 42 -13.54 -10.98 0.72
N VAL A 43 -12.93 -12.09 0.30
CA VAL A 43 -11.83 -12.12 -0.69
C VAL A 43 -12.08 -13.19 -1.75
N ARG A 44 -11.38 -13.12 -2.88
CA ARG A 44 -11.44 -14.21 -3.87
C ARG A 44 -10.61 -15.40 -3.40
N HIS A 45 -11.20 -16.56 -3.48
CA HIS A 45 -10.48 -17.81 -3.23
C HIS A 45 -9.45 -18.09 -4.34
N SER A 46 -8.20 -18.32 -3.97
CA SER A 46 -7.13 -18.64 -4.92
C SER A 46 -6.17 -19.73 -4.43
N ASP A 47 -6.28 -20.13 -3.16
CA ASP A 47 -5.35 -21.06 -2.51
C ASP A 47 -6.14 -22.01 -1.59
N PRO A 48 -5.98 -23.35 -1.70
CA PRO A 48 -6.71 -24.31 -0.89
C PRO A 48 -6.22 -24.42 0.56
N ARG A 49 -5.05 -23.88 0.88
CA ARG A 49 -4.47 -23.96 2.23
C ARG A 49 -5.40 -23.40 3.31
N PRO A 50 -5.24 -23.82 4.58
CA PRO A 50 -5.95 -23.24 5.71
C PRO A 50 -5.76 -21.72 5.80
N THR A 51 -6.81 -21.02 6.25
CA THR A 51 -6.77 -19.56 6.35
C THR A 51 -5.67 -19.06 7.28
N ASP A 52 -5.45 -19.75 8.42
CA ASP A 52 -4.45 -19.34 9.41
C ASP A 52 -3.02 -19.47 8.87
N GLU A 53 -2.75 -20.52 8.08
CA GLU A 53 -1.47 -20.66 7.39
C GLU A 53 -1.22 -19.47 6.43
N ILE A 54 -2.24 -19.10 5.66
CA ILE A 54 -2.15 -17.97 4.73
C ILE A 54 -2.00 -16.64 5.50
N LEU A 55 -2.71 -16.46 6.62
CA LEU A 55 -2.55 -15.26 7.46
C LEU A 55 -1.13 -15.13 8.02
N GLY A 56 -0.47 -16.24 8.31
CA GLY A 56 0.94 -16.28 8.71
C GLY A 56 1.91 -15.68 7.68
N GLU A 57 1.61 -15.76 6.38
CA GLU A 57 2.41 -15.11 5.31
C GLU A 57 2.37 -13.59 5.40
N PHE A 58 1.27 -13.03 5.92
CA PHE A 58 1.12 -11.60 6.19
C PHE A 58 1.70 -11.20 7.56
N GLY A 59 2.25 -12.15 8.32
CA GLY A 59 2.74 -11.91 9.68
C GLY A 59 1.62 -11.51 10.64
N VAL A 60 0.44 -12.13 10.51
CA VAL A 60 -0.68 -11.99 11.46
C VAL A 60 -1.12 -13.37 11.94
N GLU A 61 -1.51 -13.44 13.20
CA GLU A 61 -2.10 -14.63 13.79
C GLU A 61 -3.63 -14.59 13.65
N GLY A 62 -4.26 -15.75 13.58
CA GLY A 62 -5.71 -15.85 13.61
C GLY A 62 -6.27 -15.25 14.90
N THR A 63 -7.43 -14.60 14.83
CA THR A 63 -8.18 -14.11 15.99
C THR A 63 -9.62 -14.59 15.89
N GLU A 64 -10.27 -14.84 17.02
CA GLU A 64 -11.67 -15.28 17.09
C GLU A 64 -12.64 -14.27 16.42
N HIS A 65 -12.23 -12.99 16.35
CA HIS A 65 -13.05 -11.92 15.79
C HIS A 65 -12.80 -11.67 14.29
N LEU A 66 -11.86 -12.37 13.62
CA LEU A 66 -11.59 -12.24 12.19
C LEU A 66 -12.08 -13.48 11.41
N HIS A 67 -13.13 -13.29 10.63
CA HIS A 67 -13.62 -14.32 9.73
C HIS A 67 -13.26 -13.97 8.27
N VAL A 68 -12.48 -14.83 7.61
CA VAL A 68 -12.12 -14.66 6.20
C VAL A 68 -13.02 -15.52 5.33
N ASP A 69 -13.94 -14.86 4.64
CA ASP A 69 -14.87 -15.51 3.71
C ASP A 69 -14.25 -15.59 2.31
N ARG A 70 -13.75 -16.74 1.93
CA ARG A 70 -13.16 -17.00 0.62
C ARG A 70 -14.25 -17.26 -0.41
N LEU A 71 -14.60 -16.25 -1.21
CA LEU A 71 -15.63 -16.38 -2.23
C LEU A 71 -15.14 -17.27 -3.38
N ILE A 72 -15.93 -18.31 -3.70
CA ILE A 72 -15.58 -19.28 -4.73
C ILE A 72 -15.81 -18.64 -6.10
N VAL A 73 -14.73 -18.37 -6.82
CA VAL A 73 -14.77 -17.74 -8.14
C VAL A 73 -14.46 -18.70 -9.29
N GLY A 74 -14.08 -19.97 -8.97
CA GLY A 74 -13.69 -21.02 -9.93
C GLY A 74 -12.25 -20.88 -10.42
N HIS A 75 -11.67 -22.00 -10.84
CA HIS A 75 -10.35 -22.07 -11.47
C HIS A 75 -10.49 -21.75 -12.95
N ALA A 76 -10.28 -20.49 -13.34
CA ALA A 76 -10.08 -20.13 -14.72
C ALA A 76 -8.68 -19.52 -14.85
N PRO A 77 -7.70 -20.25 -15.42
CA PRO A 77 -6.29 -19.86 -15.37
C PRO A 77 -6.01 -18.49 -16.01
N ASN A 78 -6.76 -18.09 -17.02
CA ASN A 78 -6.40 -16.92 -17.85
C ASN A 78 -7.52 -15.92 -18.17
N SER A 79 -8.75 -16.06 -17.67
CA SER A 79 -9.77 -15.05 -17.86
C SER A 79 -10.14 -14.37 -16.53
N SER A 80 -9.83 -13.08 -16.41
CA SER A 80 -10.19 -12.27 -15.22
C SER A 80 -11.68 -11.93 -15.15
N PHE A 81 -12.46 -12.17 -16.21
CA PHE A 81 -13.85 -11.72 -16.31
C PHE A 81 -14.82 -12.57 -15.49
N ILE A 82 -14.86 -13.89 -15.70
CA ILE A 82 -15.81 -14.78 -15.00
C ILE A 82 -15.55 -14.80 -13.47
N PRO A 83 -14.30 -14.97 -13.00
CA PRO A 83 -14.01 -14.87 -11.58
C PRO A 83 -14.40 -13.55 -10.95
N ARG A 84 -14.19 -12.43 -11.67
CA ARG A 84 -14.58 -11.11 -11.19
C ARG A 84 -16.11 -10.96 -11.12
N LEU A 85 -16.84 -11.45 -12.11
CA LEU A 85 -18.31 -11.40 -12.12
C LEU A 85 -18.90 -12.21 -10.95
N ARG A 86 -18.38 -13.42 -10.70
CA ARG A 86 -18.78 -14.25 -9.56
C ARG A 86 -18.46 -13.58 -8.22
N TYR A 87 -17.28 -12.98 -8.07
CA TYR A 87 -16.94 -12.19 -6.89
C TYR A 87 -17.95 -11.06 -6.67
N LEU A 88 -18.24 -10.27 -7.71
CA LEU A 88 -19.17 -9.15 -7.62
C LEU A 88 -20.58 -9.62 -7.24
N SER A 89 -21.11 -10.69 -7.85
CA SER A 89 -22.46 -11.20 -7.55
C SER A 89 -22.58 -11.69 -6.10
N GLN A 90 -21.62 -12.45 -5.62
CA GLN A 90 -21.59 -12.92 -4.23
C GLN A 90 -21.42 -11.76 -3.25
N SER A 91 -20.51 -10.80 -3.56
CA SER A 91 -20.30 -9.62 -2.72
C SER A 91 -21.55 -8.73 -2.65
N LEU A 92 -22.32 -8.58 -3.74
CA LEU A 92 -23.59 -7.87 -3.73
C LEU A 92 -24.62 -8.54 -2.84
N LEU A 93 -24.74 -9.88 -2.89
CA LEU A 93 -25.65 -10.62 -2.03
C LEU A 93 -25.30 -10.45 -0.56
N MET A 94 -23.99 -10.58 -0.20
CA MET A 94 -23.50 -10.41 1.18
C MET A 94 -23.64 -8.96 1.63
N GLY A 95 -23.30 -7.98 0.80
CA GLY A 95 -23.45 -6.56 1.10
C GLY A 95 -24.91 -6.16 1.33
N ARG A 96 -25.86 -6.71 0.55
CA ARG A 96 -27.31 -6.51 0.79
C ARG A 96 -27.76 -7.10 2.12
N ARG A 97 -27.23 -8.27 2.52
CA ARG A 97 -27.50 -8.87 3.83
C ARG A 97 -26.94 -8.03 4.97
N ALA A 98 -25.71 -7.52 4.80
CA ALA A 98 -25.08 -6.60 5.75
C ALA A 98 -25.90 -5.30 5.93
N ALA A 99 -26.32 -4.68 4.82
CA ALA A 99 -27.16 -3.47 4.84
C ALA A 99 -28.47 -3.68 5.60
N ARG A 100 -29.17 -4.80 5.35
CA ARG A 100 -30.44 -5.13 6.05
C ARG A 100 -30.25 -5.31 7.55
N ARG A 101 -29.05 -5.68 8.02
CA ARG A 101 -28.70 -5.85 9.44
C ARG A 101 -28.15 -4.55 10.04
N GLY A 102 -28.10 -3.46 9.28
CA GLY A 102 -27.50 -2.20 9.72
C GLY A 102 -25.99 -2.30 9.97
N SER A 103 -25.30 -3.28 9.38
CA SER A 103 -23.85 -3.48 9.55
C SER A 103 -23.06 -2.52 8.67
N PRO A 104 -21.95 -1.93 9.17
CA PRO A 104 -21.06 -1.14 8.34
C PRO A 104 -20.37 -2.00 7.28
N VAL A 105 -20.28 -1.45 6.07
CA VAL A 105 -19.61 -2.03 4.91
C VAL A 105 -18.43 -1.16 4.52
N LEU A 106 -17.24 -1.73 4.42
CA LEU A 106 -16.02 -1.07 3.97
C LEU A 106 -15.52 -1.75 2.69
N THR A 107 -15.21 -0.97 1.68
CA THR A 107 -14.56 -1.49 0.47
C THR A 107 -13.67 -0.44 -0.18
N ARG A 108 -12.61 -0.90 -0.85
CA ARG A 108 -11.74 -0.10 -1.70
C ARG A 108 -11.98 -0.35 -3.22
N ASP A 109 -12.85 -1.28 -3.56
CA ASP A 109 -13.22 -1.55 -4.96
C ASP A 109 -14.31 -0.56 -5.39
N LEU A 110 -13.93 0.38 -6.26
CA LEU A 110 -14.83 1.42 -6.79
C LEU A 110 -16.04 0.82 -7.52
N GLN A 111 -15.84 -0.26 -8.31
CA GLN A 111 -16.93 -0.88 -9.04
C GLN A 111 -17.92 -1.54 -8.08
N LEU A 112 -17.45 -2.26 -7.09
CA LEU A 112 -18.29 -2.87 -6.08
C LEU A 112 -19.03 -1.83 -5.24
N ALA A 113 -18.33 -0.75 -4.83
CA ALA A 113 -18.93 0.36 -4.11
C ALA A 113 -20.10 0.99 -4.86
N ASP A 114 -19.92 1.29 -6.16
CA ASP A 114 -20.98 1.83 -7.02
C ASP A 114 -22.19 0.87 -7.12
N LEU A 115 -21.93 -0.43 -7.26
CA LEU A 115 -22.99 -1.44 -7.33
C LEU A 115 -23.72 -1.62 -6.00
N LEU A 116 -23.00 -1.64 -4.87
CA LEU A 116 -23.60 -1.72 -3.53
C LEU A 116 -24.52 -0.53 -3.25
N LEU A 117 -24.10 0.68 -3.61
CA LEU A 117 -24.93 1.87 -3.47
C LEU A 117 -26.21 1.82 -4.34
N ARG A 118 -26.14 1.21 -5.53
CA ARG A 118 -27.31 1.04 -6.40
C ARG A 118 -28.36 0.07 -5.84
N ILE A 119 -27.94 -0.89 -5.02
CA ILE A 119 -28.83 -1.85 -4.36
C ILE A 119 -29.26 -1.42 -2.94
N GLY A 120 -28.96 -0.16 -2.55
CA GLY A 120 -29.41 0.41 -1.29
C GLY A 120 -28.54 0.08 -0.08
N CYS A 121 -27.24 -0.19 -0.27
CA CYS A 121 -26.29 -0.30 0.85
C CYS A 121 -25.89 1.10 1.33
N ASP A 122 -26.68 1.68 2.22
CA ASP A 122 -26.55 3.05 2.73
C ASP A 122 -25.48 3.23 3.82
N ARG A 123 -25.02 2.12 4.44
CA ARG A 123 -23.93 2.10 5.44
C ARG A 123 -22.55 1.82 4.83
N LEU A 124 -22.38 2.12 3.54
CA LEU A 124 -21.13 1.95 2.83
C LEU A 124 -20.14 3.07 3.17
N THR A 125 -18.95 2.69 3.59
CA THR A 125 -17.76 3.54 3.60
C THR A 125 -16.83 3.09 2.48
N TYR A 126 -16.44 4.03 1.61
CA TYR A 126 -15.45 3.77 0.56
C TYR A 126 -14.08 4.23 1.00
N GLU A 127 -13.07 3.39 0.78
CA GLU A 127 -11.66 3.71 1.06
C GLU A 127 -10.91 3.91 -0.26
N ALA A 128 -10.58 5.16 -0.58
CA ALA A 128 -9.85 5.55 -1.77
C ALA A 128 -8.33 5.41 -1.58
N HIS A 129 -7.69 4.67 -2.49
CA HIS A 129 -6.24 4.52 -2.56
C HIS A 129 -5.61 5.24 -3.76
N ALA A 130 -6.44 5.80 -4.61
CA ALA A 130 -6.11 6.67 -5.72
C ALA A 130 -7.40 7.34 -6.21
N VAL A 131 -7.25 8.35 -7.05
CA VAL A 131 -8.32 8.80 -7.95
C VAL A 131 -8.22 7.95 -9.21
N GLU A 132 -9.14 6.98 -9.36
CA GLU A 132 -9.02 5.95 -10.41
C GLU A 132 -9.11 6.52 -11.83
N ALA A 133 -9.84 7.62 -12.02
CA ALA A 133 -9.88 8.31 -13.30
C ALA A 133 -8.52 8.91 -13.67
N VAL A 134 -7.82 9.52 -12.70
CA VAL A 134 -6.46 10.07 -12.89
C VAL A 134 -5.47 8.93 -13.14
N MET A 135 -5.51 7.88 -12.32
CA MET A 135 -4.66 6.71 -12.51
C MET A 135 -4.91 6.02 -13.86
N TYR A 136 -6.16 6.03 -14.35
CA TYR A 136 -6.47 5.49 -15.67
C TYR A 136 -5.85 6.31 -16.81
N ASP A 137 -5.83 7.62 -16.68
CA ASP A 137 -5.20 8.53 -17.66
C ASP A 137 -3.67 8.33 -17.70
N GLU A 138 -3.04 8.13 -16.54
CA GLU A 138 -1.59 7.94 -16.41
C GLU A 138 -1.10 6.50 -16.58
N ARG A 139 -1.99 5.51 -16.71
CA ARG A 139 -1.63 4.08 -16.65
C ARG A 139 -0.51 3.67 -17.61
N HIS A 140 -0.42 4.31 -18.80
CA HIS A 140 0.63 4.02 -19.77
C HIS A 140 2.01 4.42 -19.23
N GLN A 141 2.08 5.59 -18.60
CA GLN A 141 3.31 6.08 -17.95
C GLN A 141 3.65 5.26 -16.70
N LEU A 142 2.64 4.88 -15.92
CA LEU A 142 2.83 4.15 -14.68
C LEU A 142 3.33 2.71 -14.90
N TYR A 143 2.83 2.02 -15.92
CA TYR A 143 3.08 0.60 -16.10
C TYR A 143 3.85 0.25 -17.38
N GLY A 144 4.24 1.25 -18.18
CA GLY A 144 5.00 1.03 -19.42
C GLY A 144 4.22 0.31 -20.53
N HIS A 145 2.97 -0.06 -20.29
CA HIS A 145 2.12 -0.78 -21.23
C HIS A 145 0.66 -0.31 -21.15
N GLY A 146 -0.12 -0.66 -22.18
CA GLY A 146 -1.52 -0.26 -22.31
C GLY A 146 -1.68 0.85 -23.37
N GLY A 147 -2.74 0.75 -24.17
CA GLY A 147 -3.06 1.74 -25.20
C GLY A 147 -3.54 3.08 -24.62
N VAL A 148 -3.70 4.07 -25.49
CA VAL A 148 -4.22 5.39 -25.13
C VAL A 148 -5.55 5.24 -24.36
N PRO A 149 -5.71 5.95 -23.22
CA PRO A 149 -6.92 5.88 -22.43
C PRO A 149 -8.17 6.28 -23.22
N GLY A 150 -9.13 5.37 -23.32
CA GLY A 150 -10.37 5.64 -24.05
C GLY A 150 -11.31 6.56 -23.26
N LYS A 151 -11.77 7.66 -23.87
CA LYS A 151 -12.65 8.67 -23.26
C LYS A 151 -13.92 8.09 -22.62
N ALA A 152 -14.57 7.11 -23.27
CA ALA A 152 -15.78 6.48 -22.75
C ALA A 152 -15.55 5.70 -21.44
N LYS A 153 -14.44 4.97 -21.35
CA LYS A 153 -14.07 4.25 -20.13
C LYS A 153 -13.68 5.22 -19.01
N ARG A 154 -12.93 6.25 -19.33
CA ARG A 154 -12.55 7.32 -18.39
C ARG A 154 -13.80 7.99 -17.79
N ARG A 155 -14.77 8.43 -18.63
CA ARG A 155 -16.04 9.00 -18.17
C ARG A 155 -16.84 8.04 -17.28
N ARG A 156 -16.81 6.74 -17.59
CA ARG A 156 -17.50 5.72 -16.77
C ARG A 156 -16.84 5.58 -15.38
N ILE A 157 -15.52 5.61 -15.29
CA ILE A 157 -14.79 5.59 -14.01
C ILE A 157 -15.16 6.84 -13.21
N GLU A 158 -15.03 8.02 -13.78
CA GLU A 158 -15.36 9.30 -13.14
C GLU A 158 -16.83 9.34 -12.67
N GLY A 159 -17.74 8.81 -13.48
CA GLY A 159 -19.16 8.72 -13.08
C GLY A 159 -19.40 7.79 -11.88
N ARG A 160 -18.60 6.73 -11.72
CA ARG A 160 -18.63 5.89 -10.51
C ARG A 160 -18.04 6.61 -9.31
N GLU A 161 -16.89 7.28 -9.46
CA GLU A 161 -16.26 8.07 -8.41
C GLU A 161 -17.21 9.16 -7.90
N ARG A 162 -17.85 9.91 -8.80
CA ARG A 162 -18.84 10.92 -8.45
C ARG A 162 -19.99 10.32 -7.63
N ARG A 163 -20.56 9.18 -8.06
CA ARG A 163 -21.67 8.54 -7.33
C ARG A 163 -21.22 8.02 -5.96
N VAL A 164 -20.05 7.40 -5.88
CA VAL A 164 -19.50 6.93 -4.60
C VAL A 164 -19.20 8.11 -3.69
N TRP A 165 -18.57 9.17 -4.20
CA TRP A 165 -18.31 10.39 -3.47
C TRP A 165 -19.58 11.00 -2.90
N THR A 166 -20.64 11.13 -3.70
CA THR A 166 -21.89 11.81 -3.29
C THR A 166 -22.79 10.95 -2.41
N ARG A 167 -22.77 9.62 -2.55
CA ARG A 167 -23.76 8.73 -1.93
C ARG A 167 -23.23 7.81 -0.84
N ALA A 168 -21.93 7.53 -0.79
CA ALA A 168 -21.40 6.70 0.28
C ALA A 168 -21.59 7.39 1.65
N ARG A 169 -21.88 6.60 2.68
CA ARG A 169 -22.08 7.08 4.05
C ARG A 169 -20.80 7.75 4.58
N GLY A 170 -19.65 7.13 4.34
CA GLY A 170 -18.34 7.65 4.68
C GLY A 170 -17.35 7.52 3.53
N PHE A 171 -16.32 8.36 3.56
CA PHE A 171 -15.23 8.33 2.59
C PHE A 171 -13.89 8.46 3.33
N ILE A 172 -13.05 7.47 3.16
CA ILE A 172 -11.68 7.46 3.70
C ILE A 172 -10.71 7.61 2.53
N ALA A 173 -9.75 8.51 2.63
CA ALA A 173 -8.62 8.62 1.72
C ALA A 173 -7.34 8.19 2.42
N THR A 174 -6.39 7.61 1.69
CA THR A 174 -5.09 7.21 2.26
C THR A 174 -4.07 8.34 2.29
N THR A 175 -4.32 9.45 1.59
CA THR A 175 -3.53 10.69 1.59
C THR A 175 -4.44 11.90 1.54
N GLN A 176 -3.92 13.05 2.01
CA GLN A 176 -4.63 14.33 1.86
C GLN A 176 -4.83 14.70 0.39
N GLY A 177 -3.83 14.39 -0.46
CA GLY A 177 -3.90 14.67 -1.90
C GLY A 177 -5.07 13.98 -2.59
N ILE A 178 -5.40 12.72 -2.23
CA ILE A 178 -6.60 12.02 -2.73
C ILE A 178 -7.86 12.79 -2.32
N LEU A 179 -7.99 13.15 -1.04
CA LEU A 179 -9.17 13.85 -0.54
C LEU A 179 -9.36 15.17 -1.26
N THR A 180 -8.31 16.01 -1.32
CA THR A 180 -8.32 17.30 -2.00
C THR A 180 -8.69 17.17 -3.49
N THR A 181 -8.20 16.13 -4.17
CA THR A 181 -8.54 15.90 -5.57
C THR A 181 -10.02 15.51 -5.74
N PHE A 182 -10.59 14.68 -4.87
CA PHE A 182 -12.03 14.40 -4.88
C PHE A 182 -12.87 15.65 -4.60
N GLU A 183 -12.48 16.48 -3.63
CA GLU A 183 -13.16 17.73 -3.33
C GLU A 183 -13.12 18.71 -4.50
N ARG A 184 -11.98 18.83 -5.17
CA ARG A 184 -11.83 19.66 -6.37
C ARG A 184 -12.70 19.17 -7.54
N LEU A 185 -12.82 17.86 -7.72
CA LEU A 185 -13.58 17.27 -8.84
C LEU A 185 -15.10 17.27 -8.59
N PHE A 186 -15.53 17.07 -7.36
CA PHE A 186 -16.93 16.74 -7.04
C PHE A 186 -17.55 17.63 -5.96
N GLY A 187 -16.81 18.62 -5.44
CA GLY A 187 -17.22 19.49 -4.37
C GLY A 187 -16.96 18.90 -2.97
N ALA A 188 -16.97 19.76 -1.95
CA ALA A 188 -16.79 19.35 -0.56
C ALA A 188 -17.94 18.45 -0.08
N ARG A 189 -17.64 17.55 0.86
CA ARG A 189 -18.64 16.70 1.50
C ARG A 189 -18.33 16.51 2.99
N PRO A 190 -19.37 16.30 3.83
CA PRO A 190 -19.15 15.86 5.22
C PRO A 190 -18.73 14.38 5.25
N ARG A 191 -18.25 13.92 6.41
CA ARG A 191 -17.92 12.52 6.68
C ARG A 191 -16.79 11.99 5.79
N THR A 192 -15.68 12.69 5.83
CA THR A 192 -14.40 12.28 5.23
C THR A 192 -13.33 12.12 6.30
N ALA A 193 -12.35 11.25 6.05
CA ALA A 193 -11.16 11.11 6.88
C ALA A 193 -9.94 10.76 6.03
N VAL A 194 -8.76 11.22 6.47
CA VAL A 194 -7.48 10.76 5.92
C VAL A 194 -6.89 9.73 6.88
N VAL A 195 -6.78 8.49 6.40
CA VAL A 195 -6.25 7.36 7.17
C VAL A 195 -5.17 6.67 6.34
N PRO A 196 -3.90 7.03 6.53
CA PRO A 196 -2.79 6.45 5.75
C PRO A 196 -2.65 4.95 5.99
N ASN A 197 -1.90 4.27 5.13
CA ASN A 197 -1.48 2.90 5.36
C ASN A 197 -0.63 2.81 6.62
N GLY A 198 -0.31 1.60 7.05
CA GLY A 198 0.40 1.38 8.31
C GLY A 198 1.57 0.42 8.20
N CYS A 199 2.18 0.16 9.34
CA CYS A 199 3.25 -0.80 9.56
C CYS A 199 3.03 -1.59 10.85
N ASP A 200 3.76 -2.68 10.99
CA ASP A 200 3.82 -3.42 12.23
C ASP A 200 4.71 -2.69 13.25
N THR A 201 4.17 -2.46 14.43
CA THR A 201 4.90 -1.87 15.56
C THR A 201 4.63 -2.73 16.81
N PRO A 202 5.33 -3.85 16.97
CA PRO A 202 5.10 -4.75 18.09
C PRO A 202 5.33 -4.03 19.43
N ARG A 203 4.60 -4.44 20.47
CA ARG A 203 4.79 -3.93 21.82
C ARG A 203 6.19 -4.28 22.33
N GLY A 204 6.82 -3.38 23.09
CA GLY A 204 8.16 -3.60 23.63
C GLY A 204 9.28 -3.60 22.61
N ARG A 205 9.03 -3.10 21.39
CA ARG A 205 10.08 -2.97 20.39
C ARG A 205 11.19 -2.05 20.87
N GLU A 206 12.43 -2.46 20.66
CA GLU A 206 13.61 -1.67 20.96
C GLU A 206 14.22 -1.11 19.68
N PHE A 207 14.83 0.06 19.81
CA PHE A 207 15.57 0.66 18.71
C PHE A 207 16.89 -0.08 18.49
N THR A 208 17.07 -0.63 17.30
CA THR A 208 18.34 -1.21 16.87
C THR A 208 18.99 -0.27 15.86
N PRO A 209 20.24 0.17 16.11
CA PRO A 209 20.94 1.04 15.16
C PRO A 209 21.03 0.44 13.75
N PRO A 210 21.06 1.27 12.69
CA PRO A 210 21.32 0.80 11.34
C PRO A 210 22.68 0.11 11.23
N SER A 211 22.79 -0.87 10.31
CA SER A 211 24.06 -1.49 9.95
C SER A 211 25.06 -0.47 9.40
N GLU A 212 26.35 -0.72 9.56
CA GLU A 212 27.43 0.07 8.99
C GLU A 212 27.95 -0.46 7.64
N ASP A 213 27.37 -1.57 7.16
CA ASP A 213 27.82 -2.31 5.97
C ASP A 213 27.53 -1.58 4.64
N ARG A 214 27.12 -0.31 4.65
CA ARG A 214 26.75 0.45 3.45
C ARG A 214 25.67 -0.29 2.61
N ARG A 215 24.68 -0.89 3.31
CA ARG A 215 23.65 -1.70 2.71
C ARG A 215 22.40 -0.87 2.42
N ILE A 216 22.10 -0.71 1.14
CA ILE A 216 20.91 -0.03 0.65
C ILE A 216 19.85 -1.09 0.36
N VAL A 217 18.63 -0.91 0.85
CA VAL A 217 17.53 -1.84 0.61
C VAL A 217 16.38 -1.12 -0.10
N TYR A 218 15.94 -1.69 -1.20
CA TYR A 218 14.65 -1.39 -1.83
C TYR A 218 13.70 -2.56 -1.60
N ALA A 219 12.45 -2.29 -1.23
CA ALA A 219 11.43 -3.32 -1.11
C ALA A 219 10.14 -2.89 -1.80
N GLY A 220 9.71 -3.64 -2.83
CA GLY A 220 8.47 -3.34 -3.57
C GLY A 220 8.46 -3.87 -4.99
N GLN A 221 7.36 -3.61 -5.70
CA GLN A 221 7.24 -3.95 -7.12
C GLN A 221 8.18 -3.08 -7.97
N LEU A 222 8.56 -3.57 -9.15
CA LEU A 222 9.54 -2.92 -10.03
C LEU A 222 8.89 -2.11 -11.17
N TYR A 223 7.62 -1.74 -11.02
CA TYR A 223 6.93 -0.92 -12.02
C TYR A 223 7.73 0.35 -12.36
N PRO A 224 7.67 0.85 -13.61
CA PRO A 224 8.45 2.02 -14.03
C PRO A 224 8.34 3.23 -13.08
N TRP A 225 7.13 3.52 -12.62
CA TRP A 225 6.89 4.65 -11.71
C TRP A 225 7.52 4.50 -10.31
N LYS A 226 7.99 3.30 -9.96
CA LYS A 226 8.73 3.05 -8.71
C LYS A 226 10.15 3.58 -8.76
N GLY A 227 10.68 3.90 -9.94
CA GLY A 227 11.97 4.57 -10.13
C GLY A 227 13.18 3.75 -9.69
N VAL A 228 13.08 2.43 -9.67
CA VAL A 228 14.20 1.56 -9.25
C VAL A 228 15.40 1.70 -10.18
N ASP A 229 15.16 2.04 -11.44
CA ASP A 229 16.19 2.38 -12.43
C ASP A 229 17.01 3.61 -12.02
N VAL A 230 16.38 4.64 -11.46
CA VAL A 230 17.06 5.82 -10.88
C VAL A 230 17.95 5.40 -9.70
N LEU A 231 17.43 4.53 -8.82
CA LEU A 231 18.20 4.02 -7.68
C LEU A 231 19.42 3.22 -8.14
N VAL A 232 19.26 2.32 -9.11
CA VAL A 232 20.36 1.51 -9.65
C VAL A 232 21.43 2.39 -10.31
N GLN A 233 21.02 3.40 -11.08
CA GLN A 233 21.96 4.37 -11.69
C GLN A 233 22.68 5.22 -10.63
N ALA A 234 21.99 5.66 -9.59
CA ALA A 234 22.59 6.40 -8.47
C ALA A 234 23.57 5.51 -7.69
N PHE A 235 23.19 4.26 -7.41
CA PHE A 235 24.06 3.28 -6.75
C PHE A 235 25.35 2.98 -7.55
N ALA A 236 25.25 2.95 -8.87
CA ALA A 236 26.42 2.75 -9.73
C ALA A 236 27.51 3.83 -9.56
N ARG A 237 27.16 5.00 -9.05
CA ARG A 237 28.11 6.13 -8.80
C ARG A 237 28.78 6.04 -7.44
N LEU A 238 28.31 5.18 -6.53
CA LEU A 238 28.86 5.03 -5.20
C LEU A 238 30.12 4.15 -5.19
N GLN A 239 31.06 4.49 -4.35
CA GLN A 239 32.22 3.66 -4.07
C GLN A 239 31.87 2.60 -2.99
N GLY A 240 31.80 1.34 -3.40
CA GLY A 240 31.48 0.23 -2.48
C GLY A 240 29.97 0.15 -2.11
N GLY A 241 29.68 -0.69 -1.13
CA GLY A 241 28.33 -0.96 -0.66
C GLY A 241 27.59 -2.03 -1.45
N GLU A 242 26.43 -2.43 -0.94
CA GLU A 242 25.52 -3.43 -1.50
C GLU A 242 24.13 -2.80 -1.72
N LEU A 243 23.52 -3.06 -2.88
CA LEU A 243 22.12 -2.76 -3.14
C LEU A 243 21.31 -4.05 -3.16
N VAL A 244 20.32 -4.16 -2.27
CA VAL A 244 19.40 -5.29 -2.20
C VAL A 244 18.03 -4.86 -2.73
N ILE A 245 17.52 -5.60 -3.71
CA ILE A 245 16.20 -5.41 -4.30
C ILE A 245 15.31 -6.58 -3.90
N ALA A 246 14.38 -6.34 -2.98
CA ALA A 246 13.37 -7.29 -2.51
C ALA A 246 12.04 -6.98 -3.19
N GLY A 247 11.71 -7.69 -4.27
CA GLY A 247 10.48 -7.52 -5.04
C GLY A 247 10.66 -7.80 -6.52
N GLY A 248 9.53 -7.76 -7.25
CA GLY A 248 9.45 -8.25 -8.61
C GLY A 248 9.40 -9.78 -8.68
N LEU A 249 9.05 -10.32 -9.83
CA LEU A 249 9.06 -11.75 -10.10
C LEU A 249 9.94 -12.00 -11.32
N GLU A 250 10.76 -13.04 -11.28
CA GLU A 250 11.53 -13.50 -12.44
C GLU A 250 10.58 -13.75 -13.62
N GLY A 251 10.97 -13.29 -14.80
CA GLY A 251 10.16 -13.36 -16.02
C GLY A 251 9.11 -12.27 -16.16
N GLU A 252 8.96 -11.36 -15.21
CA GLU A 252 8.23 -10.11 -15.42
C GLU A 252 9.15 -9.09 -16.12
N SER A 253 8.63 -8.39 -17.15
CA SER A 253 9.40 -7.44 -17.96
C SER A 253 10.07 -6.34 -17.13
N ASP A 254 9.48 -5.94 -16.01
CA ASP A 254 10.05 -4.94 -15.11
C ASP A 254 11.26 -5.50 -14.33
N PHE A 255 11.22 -6.79 -13.97
CA PHE A 255 12.35 -7.46 -13.30
C PHE A 255 13.53 -7.57 -14.26
N ASP A 256 13.28 -8.08 -15.48
CA ASP A 256 14.31 -8.24 -16.52
C ASP A 256 14.93 -6.89 -16.88
N ARG A 257 14.14 -5.84 -17.02
CA ARG A 257 14.59 -4.46 -17.28
C ARG A 257 15.61 -3.96 -16.25
N ILE A 258 15.37 -4.22 -14.96
CA ILE A 258 16.29 -3.78 -13.89
C ILE A 258 17.54 -4.65 -13.84
N GLN A 259 17.43 -5.95 -14.09
CA GLN A 259 18.59 -6.84 -14.21
C GLN A 259 19.50 -6.46 -15.39
N GLU A 260 18.92 -6.17 -16.56
CA GLU A 260 19.67 -5.71 -17.73
C GLU A 260 20.37 -4.38 -17.46
N LEU A 261 19.70 -3.44 -16.78
CA LEU A 261 20.32 -2.17 -16.40
C LEU A 261 21.52 -2.39 -15.46
N SER A 262 21.35 -3.27 -14.46
CA SER A 262 22.43 -3.66 -13.54
C SER A 262 23.64 -4.24 -14.27
N SER A 263 23.39 -5.11 -15.25
CA SER A 263 24.42 -5.76 -16.06
C SER A 263 25.16 -4.74 -16.94
N ARG A 264 24.44 -3.84 -17.61
CA ARG A 264 25.03 -2.75 -18.41
C ARG A 264 25.91 -1.82 -17.58
N LEU A 265 25.53 -1.56 -16.33
CA LEU A 265 26.30 -0.73 -15.40
C LEU A 265 27.41 -1.51 -14.67
N LYS A 266 27.61 -2.80 -14.99
CA LYS A 266 28.64 -3.68 -14.43
C LYS A 266 28.61 -3.78 -12.90
N LEU A 267 27.39 -3.85 -12.33
CA LEU A 267 27.16 -3.91 -10.89
C LEU A 267 27.20 -5.33 -10.30
N GLY A 268 27.63 -6.33 -11.07
CA GLY A 268 27.70 -7.72 -10.64
C GLY A 268 28.41 -7.86 -9.29
N GLY A 269 27.84 -8.64 -8.38
CA GLY A 269 28.34 -8.83 -7.01
C GLY A 269 27.99 -7.72 -6.01
N ARG A 270 27.63 -6.52 -6.49
CA ARG A 270 27.22 -5.39 -5.62
C ARG A 270 25.70 -5.21 -5.52
N ILE A 271 24.93 -5.87 -6.41
CA ILE A 271 23.47 -5.83 -6.40
C ILE A 271 22.91 -7.24 -6.23
N ARG A 272 21.94 -7.38 -5.33
CA ARG A 272 21.27 -8.65 -5.08
C ARG A 272 19.78 -8.53 -5.34
N PHE A 273 19.26 -9.40 -6.17
CA PHE A 273 17.82 -9.54 -6.44
C PHE A 273 17.28 -10.70 -5.61
N LEU A 274 16.32 -10.44 -4.75
CA LEU A 274 15.71 -11.45 -3.86
C LEU A 274 14.35 -11.91 -4.36
N GLY A 275 13.84 -11.32 -5.45
CA GLY A 275 12.49 -11.58 -5.92
C GLY A 275 11.41 -11.19 -4.90
N SER A 276 10.22 -11.75 -5.07
CA SER A 276 9.10 -11.52 -4.15
C SER A 276 9.29 -12.34 -2.87
N LEU A 277 9.26 -11.67 -1.72
CA LEU A 277 9.44 -12.28 -0.41
C LEU A 277 8.15 -12.23 0.41
N PRO A 278 7.93 -13.22 1.30
CA PRO A 278 6.93 -13.11 2.37
C PRO A 278 7.18 -11.86 3.24
N GLN A 279 6.12 -11.32 3.82
CA GLN A 279 6.20 -10.06 4.56
C GLN A 279 7.21 -10.10 5.73
N ARG A 280 7.28 -11.24 6.44
CA ARG A 280 8.26 -11.45 7.53
C ARG A 280 9.73 -11.36 7.05
N ASP A 281 9.99 -11.84 5.83
CA ASP A 281 11.35 -11.86 5.28
C ASP A 281 11.73 -10.49 4.72
N VAL A 282 10.76 -9.74 4.17
CA VAL A 282 10.94 -8.31 3.85
C VAL A 282 11.32 -7.53 5.10
N ALA A 283 10.63 -7.74 6.23
CA ALA A 283 10.95 -7.07 7.49
C ALA A 283 12.38 -7.39 7.97
N ARG A 284 12.85 -8.64 7.78
CA ARG A 284 14.24 -9.02 8.09
C ARG A 284 15.26 -8.31 7.20
N GLU A 285 14.98 -8.18 5.90
CA GLU A 285 15.90 -7.45 5.00
C GLU A 285 15.91 -5.94 5.29
N LEU A 286 14.75 -5.35 5.60
CA LEU A 286 14.70 -3.96 6.06
C LEU A 286 15.50 -3.75 7.34
N ALA A 287 15.41 -4.67 8.30
CA ALA A 287 16.16 -4.58 9.56
C ALA A 287 17.69 -4.63 9.39
N LYS A 288 18.22 -5.21 8.30
CA LYS A 288 19.65 -5.24 7.97
C LYS A 288 20.12 -3.99 7.23
N ALA A 289 19.24 -3.09 6.82
CA ALA A 289 19.59 -1.95 5.99
C ALA A 289 20.39 -0.89 6.76
N THR A 290 21.34 -0.25 6.10
CA THR A 290 21.90 1.04 6.50
C THR A 290 20.94 2.16 6.13
N VAL A 291 20.33 2.06 4.94
CA VAL A 291 19.31 2.99 4.43
C VAL A 291 18.27 2.24 3.58
N VAL A 292 17.03 2.66 3.66
CA VAL A 292 15.93 2.17 2.79
C VAL A 292 15.61 3.24 1.77
N ALA A 293 15.47 2.84 0.50
CA ALA A 293 15.20 3.74 -0.62
C ALA A 293 13.79 3.55 -1.20
N ALA A 294 13.11 4.67 -1.48
CA ALA A 294 11.79 4.72 -2.12
C ALA A 294 11.77 5.76 -3.26
N PRO A 295 12.36 5.44 -4.45
CA PRO A 295 12.72 6.39 -5.49
C PRO A 295 11.60 6.68 -6.50
N PHE A 296 10.37 6.94 -6.05
CA PHE A 296 9.22 7.18 -6.93
C PHE A 296 9.50 8.23 -8.01
N LEU A 297 9.08 7.95 -9.25
CA LEU A 297 9.05 8.97 -10.30
C LEU A 297 7.85 9.89 -10.13
N LYS A 298 7.92 11.10 -10.65
CA LYS A 298 6.85 12.09 -10.54
C LYS A 298 5.71 11.75 -11.50
N SER A 299 4.51 11.64 -10.97
CA SER A 299 3.23 11.55 -11.67
C SER A 299 2.13 12.09 -10.73
N ALA A 300 0.91 12.31 -11.19
CA ALA A 300 -0.17 12.72 -10.29
C ALA A 300 -0.44 11.63 -9.23
N MET A 301 -0.37 10.35 -9.64
CA MET A 301 -0.54 9.23 -8.69
C MET A 301 0.55 9.21 -7.62
N THR A 302 1.82 9.37 -7.98
CA THR A 302 2.94 9.31 -7.02
C THR A 302 3.03 10.58 -6.19
N SER A 303 2.69 11.73 -6.78
CA SER A 303 2.78 13.02 -6.11
C SER A 303 1.74 13.17 -5.01
N GLU A 304 0.51 12.74 -5.24
CA GLU A 304 -0.61 13.04 -4.36
C GLU A 304 -1.27 11.79 -3.74
N HIS A 305 -1.20 10.61 -4.41
CA HIS A 305 -2.04 9.46 -4.05
C HIS A 305 -1.29 8.31 -3.39
N THR A 306 0.03 8.36 -3.28
CA THR A 306 0.81 7.21 -2.81
C THR A 306 0.99 7.22 -1.29
N SER A 307 0.40 6.25 -0.59
CA SER A 307 0.68 5.96 0.83
C SER A 307 1.53 4.69 0.93
N PRO A 308 2.88 4.80 0.88
CA PRO A 308 3.76 3.66 0.66
C PRO A 308 4.00 2.86 1.94
N ILE A 309 3.48 1.63 2.02
CA ILE A 309 3.64 0.72 3.18
C ILE A 309 5.12 0.57 3.54
N LYS A 310 6.01 0.43 2.55
CA LYS A 310 7.45 0.22 2.78
C LYS A 310 8.16 1.41 3.43
N ALA A 311 7.66 2.62 3.24
CA ALA A 311 8.17 3.78 3.98
C ALA A 311 7.85 3.67 5.47
N PHE A 312 6.62 3.31 5.82
CA PHE A 312 6.23 3.09 7.21
C PHE A 312 6.97 1.91 7.84
N GLU A 313 7.19 0.83 7.09
CA GLU A 313 7.97 -0.33 7.55
C GLU A 313 9.44 0.00 7.76
N ALA A 314 10.06 0.81 6.89
CA ALA A 314 11.42 1.32 7.08
C ALA A 314 11.54 2.15 8.37
N MET A 315 10.59 3.06 8.60
CA MET A 315 10.49 3.84 9.83
C MET A 315 10.34 2.92 11.05
N ALA A 316 9.44 1.94 10.98
CA ALA A 316 9.22 0.98 12.05
C ALA A 316 10.46 0.11 12.34
N ALA A 317 11.24 -0.21 11.33
CA ALA A 317 12.51 -0.91 11.48
C ALA A 317 13.64 -0.03 12.05
N GLY A 318 13.41 1.29 12.24
CA GLY A 318 14.43 2.22 12.65
C GLY A 318 15.52 2.38 11.61
N ARG A 319 15.15 2.49 10.33
CA ARG A 319 16.10 2.69 9.23
C ARG A 319 15.95 4.09 8.65
N PRO A 320 17.06 4.78 8.36
CA PRO A 320 17.00 6.01 7.58
C PRO A 320 16.23 5.75 6.28
N LEU A 321 15.29 6.63 5.98
CA LEU A 321 14.50 6.55 4.74
C LEU A 321 14.96 7.64 3.76
N LEU A 322 15.33 7.22 2.55
CA LEU A 322 15.54 8.11 1.42
C LEU A 322 14.36 7.97 0.47
N ILE A 323 13.61 9.04 0.25
CA ILE A 323 12.36 9.00 -0.52
C ILE A 323 12.29 10.16 -1.51
N SER A 324 11.59 9.95 -2.63
CA SER A 324 11.34 11.02 -3.60
C SER A 324 10.50 12.15 -3.02
N ASP A 325 10.85 13.39 -3.39
CA ASP A 325 10.14 14.61 -3.03
C ASP A 325 8.79 14.68 -3.77
N THR A 326 7.75 14.30 -3.05
CA THR A 326 6.35 14.38 -3.50
C THR A 326 5.50 14.86 -2.34
N ASP A 327 4.34 15.46 -2.65
CA ASP A 327 3.42 15.95 -1.61
C ASP A 327 3.00 14.80 -0.67
N ALA A 328 2.70 13.63 -1.24
CA ALA A 328 2.36 12.44 -0.45
C ALA A 328 3.52 11.94 0.44
N SER A 329 4.78 12.08 -0.01
CA SER A 329 5.95 11.75 0.82
C SER A 329 6.12 12.72 1.97
N ARG A 330 5.86 14.00 1.74
CA ARG A 330 5.93 15.06 2.77
C ARG A 330 4.82 14.97 3.82
N GLU A 331 3.72 14.30 3.54
CA GLU A 331 2.71 13.95 4.57
C GLU A 331 3.29 12.99 5.64
N ILE A 332 4.31 12.20 5.26
CA ILE A 332 4.86 11.11 6.08
C ILE A 332 6.23 11.47 6.65
N VAL A 333 7.11 12.02 5.81
CA VAL A 333 8.52 12.26 6.10
C VAL A 333 8.79 13.75 6.32
N GLU A 334 9.42 14.06 7.44
CA GLU A 334 9.99 15.37 7.73
C GLU A 334 11.44 15.36 7.25
N ASP A 335 11.72 16.12 6.17
CA ASP A 335 13.06 16.17 5.57
C ASP A 335 14.14 16.58 6.56
N GLY A 336 15.26 15.86 6.56
CA GLY A 336 16.37 16.07 7.49
C GLY A 336 16.10 15.59 8.92
N ARG A 337 14.88 15.16 9.26
CA ARG A 337 14.52 14.70 10.61
C ARG A 337 14.11 13.23 10.66
N THR A 338 13.13 12.80 9.88
CA THR A 338 12.65 11.42 9.87
C THR A 338 13.00 10.66 8.58
N GLY A 339 13.74 11.30 7.69
CA GLY A 339 14.24 10.79 6.43
C GLY A 339 14.86 11.92 5.62
N LEU A 340 15.38 11.60 4.44
CA LEU A 340 15.77 12.60 3.44
C LEU A 340 14.84 12.53 2.24
N VAL A 341 14.49 13.71 1.75
CA VAL A 341 13.59 13.87 0.60
C VAL A 341 14.40 14.38 -0.59
N VAL A 342 14.33 13.66 -1.73
CA VAL A 342 15.21 13.87 -2.88
C VAL A 342 14.37 14.09 -4.16
N PRO A 343 14.76 15.02 -5.04
CA PRO A 343 14.04 15.26 -6.29
C PRO A 343 13.80 13.97 -7.10
N PRO A 344 12.55 13.70 -7.55
CA PRO A 344 12.22 12.52 -8.32
C PRO A 344 13.02 12.45 -9.64
N GLY A 345 13.53 11.28 -9.99
CA GLY A 345 14.23 11.05 -11.25
C GLY A 345 15.63 11.65 -11.36
N ASN A 346 16.11 12.38 -10.37
CA ASN A 346 17.44 13.00 -10.40
C ASN A 346 18.50 12.06 -9.85
N VAL A 347 19.18 11.33 -10.73
CA VAL A 347 20.21 10.33 -10.40
C VAL A 347 21.36 10.93 -9.57
N GLU A 348 21.80 12.15 -9.90
CA GLU A 348 22.88 12.85 -9.21
C GLU A 348 22.52 13.16 -7.76
N ALA A 349 21.33 13.72 -7.55
CA ALA A 349 20.84 14.05 -6.22
C ALA A 349 20.63 12.78 -5.37
N TRP A 350 20.15 11.69 -5.99
CA TRP A 350 20.01 10.39 -5.30
C TRP A 350 21.36 9.82 -4.90
N ALA A 351 22.38 9.87 -5.78
CA ALA A 351 23.73 9.41 -5.45
C ALA A 351 24.34 10.24 -4.31
N ALA A 352 24.22 11.55 -4.36
CA ALA A 352 24.73 12.45 -3.32
C ALA A 352 24.04 12.21 -1.95
N ALA A 353 22.72 12.03 -1.94
CA ALA A 353 21.96 11.77 -0.73
C ALA A 353 22.27 10.38 -0.13
N LEU A 354 22.43 9.36 -0.97
CA LEU A 354 22.89 8.03 -0.55
C LEU A 354 24.27 8.12 0.08
N GLU A 355 25.25 8.74 -0.60
CA GLU A 355 26.61 8.87 -0.07
C GLU A 355 26.62 9.63 1.25
N ARG A 356 25.86 10.74 1.37
CA ARG A 356 25.72 11.50 2.61
C ARG A 356 25.25 10.63 3.78
N ILE A 357 24.17 9.81 3.55
CA ILE A 357 23.66 8.91 4.60
C ILE A 357 24.71 7.83 4.92
N LEU A 358 25.35 7.24 3.91
CA LEU A 358 26.27 6.12 4.09
C LEU A 358 27.59 6.51 4.73
N SER A 359 28.00 7.79 4.68
CA SER A 359 29.25 8.29 5.25
C SER A 359 29.09 9.01 6.59
N ASP A 360 27.86 9.46 6.93
CA ASP A 360 27.61 10.22 8.17
C ASP A 360 26.82 9.37 9.19
N ARG A 361 27.55 8.74 10.11
CA ARG A 361 26.97 7.90 11.16
C ARG A 361 26.05 8.67 12.11
N ALA A 362 26.36 9.91 12.40
CA ALA A 362 25.54 10.74 13.28
C ALA A 362 24.18 11.04 12.63
N LEU A 363 24.20 11.38 11.33
CA LEU A 363 22.98 11.56 10.54
C LEU A 363 22.14 10.27 10.46
N GLN A 364 22.78 9.12 10.20
CA GLN A 364 22.09 7.83 10.19
C GLN A 364 21.30 7.60 11.47
N LEU A 365 21.97 7.75 12.62
CA LEU A 365 21.36 7.50 13.93
C LEU A 365 20.25 8.49 14.24
N ALA A 366 20.44 9.76 13.92
CA ALA A 366 19.43 10.80 14.14
C ALA A 366 18.16 10.53 13.33
N LEU A 367 18.29 10.30 12.00
CA LEU A 367 17.16 9.99 11.11
C LEU A 367 16.45 8.69 11.53
N ALA A 368 17.22 7.64 11.82
CA ALA A 368 16.69 6.33 12.19
C ALA A 368 15.88 6.38 13.48
N ARG A 369 16.39 7.05 14.51
CA ARG A 369 15.72 7.18 15.82
C ARG A 369 14.42 7.99 15.69
N ALA A 370 14.47 9.13 15.05
CA ALA A 370 13.29 9.97 14.86
C ALA A 370 12.22 9.25 14.01
N ALA A 371 12.62 8.53 12.96
CA ALA A 371 11.71 7.70 12.15
C ALA A 371 11.08 6.58 13.00
N PHE A 372 11.87 5.88 13.80
CA PHE A 372 11.43 4.80 14.69
C PHE A 372 10.37 5.29 15.69
N GLU A 373 10.59 6.43 16.32
CA GLU A 373 9.61 7.03 17.24
C GLU A 373 8.31 7.42 16.52
N LYS A 374 8.43 8.10 15.37
CA LYS A 374 7.28 8.54 14.57
C LYS A 374 6.45 7.37 14.03
N ALA A 375 7.06 6.21 13.74
CA ALA A 375 6.38 5.05 13.18
C ALA A 375 5.18 4.56 14.02
N THR A 376 5.17 4.81 15.34
CA THR A 376 4.05 4.44 16.22
C THR A 376 2.72 5.08 15.81
N GLN A 377 2.77 6.26 15.19
CA GLN A 377 1.61 6.99 14.69
C GLN A 377 0.99 6.32 13.46
N TYR A 378 1.76 5.46 12.77
CA TYR A 378 1.39 4.74 11.56
C TYR A 378 1.25 3.23 11.79
N SER A 379 1.06 2.78 13.04
CA SER A 379 0.80 1.37 13.30
C SER A 379 -0.54 0.93 12.72
N TRP A 380 -0.67 -0.34 12.32
CA TRP A 380 -1.96 -0.92 11.92
C TRP A 380 -3.01 -0.77 13.03
N ALA A 381 -2.59 -0.83 14.29
CA ALA A 381 -3.47 -0.61 15.44
C ALA A 381 -4.04 0.83 15.47
N ARG A 382 -3.19 1.85 15.25
CA ARG A 382 -3.64 3.23 15.16
C ARG A 382 -4.53 3.48 13.94
N ARG A 383 -4.21 2.84 12.81
CA ARG A 383 -5.09 2.86 11.64
C ARG A 383 -6.46 2.29 11.95
N ALA A 384 -6.53 1.13 12.59
CA ALA A 384 -7.79 0.49 12.98
C ALA A 384 -8.60 1.37 13.94
N GLU A 385 -7.95 2.01 14.92
CA GLU A 385 -8.57 2.97 15.82
C GLU A 385 -9.24 4.12 15.06
N ARG A 386 -8.53 4.78 14.15
CA ARG A 386 -9.08 5.87 13.33
C ARG A 386 -10.26 5.41 12.45
N ILE A 387 -10.17 4.21 11.89
CA ILE A 387 -11.27 3.62 11.09
C ILE A 387 -12.48 3.34 11.99
N GLU A 388 -12.26 2.77 13.18
CA GLU A 388 -13.34 2.46 14.13
C GLU A 388 -14.06 3.72 14.62
N GLU A 389 -13.31 4.77 14.98
CA GLU A 389 -13.85 6.09 15.36
C GLU A 389 -14.66 6.69 14.21
N PHE A 390 -14.12 6.66 13.00
CA PHE A 390 -14.80 7.15 11.81
C PHE A 390 -16.09 6.37 11.52
N LEU A 391 -16.07 5.04 11.57
CA LEU A 391 -17.26 4.22 11.38
C LEU A 391 -18.31 4.48 12.46
N GLY A 392 -17.91 4.76 13.70
CA GLY A 392 -18.79 5.16 14.79
C GLY A 392 -19.45 6.53 14.54
N ALA A 393 -18.69 7.49 14.05
CA ALA A 393 -19.20 8.84 13.75
C ALA A 393 -20.15 8.89 12.53
N VAL A 394 -20.07 7.92 11.63
CA VAL A 394 -20.92 7.83 10.42
C VAL A 394 -22.02 6.74 10.52
N ALA A 395 -22.16 6.09 11.67
CA ALA A 395 -23.11 4.99 11.93
C ALA A 395 -24.60 5.41 11.85
#